data_d50101c935297276765d4caed465af3e
#
_entry.id   d50101c935297276765d4caed465af3e
#
_cell.length_a   1.000
_cell.length_b   1.000
_cell.length_c   1.000
_cell.angle_alpha   90.00
_cell.angle_beta   90.00
_cell.angle_gamma   90.00
#
_symmetry.space_group_name_H-M   'P 1'
#
loop_
_entity.id
_entity.type
_entity.pdbx_description
1 polymer ?
#
loop_
_entity_poly.entity_id
_entity_poly.type
_entity_poly.pdbx_seq_one_letter_code
_entity_poly.pdbx_strand_id
1 'polypeptide(L)'
;VKKLMDNVTRKAEDRGKIRTLGGRACHFDLWQPVQFGIFKPLPLEEARDEYDEPLKRAFTYKALNKLIQGSAADMTKKSMVALYKEGIIPHIQIHDEVDISTESPKQVENIIEIMESAVKLEVPNKVDHEEGDNWGKIK
;
A
#
# COMPACT_ATOMS: atom_id res chain seq x y z
N VAL A 1 4.93 14.61 10.35
CA VAL A 1 4.69 14.23 8.95
C VAL A 1 5.82 14.68 8.04
N LYS A 2 6.21 15.99 8.01
CA LYS A 2 7.25 16.53 7.11
C LYS A 2 8.58 15.76 7.20
N LYS A 3 9.11 15.55 8.41
CA LYS A 3 10.36 14.81 8.63
C LYS A 3 10.31 13.35 8.08
N LEU A 4 9.16 12.70 8.19
CA LEU A 4 8.96 11.36 7.61
C LEU A 4 8.98 11.41 6.08
N MET A 5 8.26 12.37 5.50
CA MET A 5 8.22 12.58 4.06
C MET A 5 9.62 12.80 3.48
N ASP A 6 10.38 13.73 4.08
CA ASP A 6 11.74 14.05 3.65
C ASP A 6 12.67 12.82 3.73
N ASN A 7 12.57 12.05 4.82
CA ASN A 7 13.37 10.84 5.00
C ASN A 7 13.03 9.74 3.97
N VAL A 8 11.74 9.53 3.68
CA VAL A 8 11.29 8.51 2.73
C VAL A 8 11.67 8.92 1.30
N THR A 9 11.49 10.19 0.95
CA THR A 9 11.90 10.73 -0.35
C THR A 9 13.40 10.57 -0.56
N ARG A 10 14.22 10.99 0.41
CA ARG A 10 15.68 10.82 0.35
C ARG A 10 16.10 9.35 0.19
N LYS A 11 15.46 8.41 0.92
CA LYS A 11 15.72 6.97 0.75
C LYS A 11 15.38 6.48 -0.66
N ALA A 12 14.30 6.99 -1.25
CA ALA A 12 13.92 6.66 -2.62
C ALA A 12 14.95 7.19 -3.63
N GLU A 13 15.46 8.41 -3.42
CA GLU A 13 16.50 9.03 -4.24
C GLU A 13 17.82 8.28 -4.14
N ASP A 14 18.32 8.04 -2.92
CA ASP A 14 19.63 7.44 -2.70
C ASP A 14 19.67 5.96 -3.09
N ARG A 15 18.64 5.20 -2.68
CA ARG A 15 18.63 3.73 -2.80
C ARG A 15 17.82 3.20 -3.97
N GLY A 16 17.05 4.05 -4.65
CA GLY A 16 16.15 3.67 -5.73
C GLY A 16 14.98 2.80 -5.27
N LYS A 17 14.75 2.63 -3.97
CA LYS A 17 13.66 1.82 -3.43
C LYS A 17 13.30 2.19 -2.00
N ILE A 18 12.04 1.92 -1.66
CA ILE A 18 11.50 1.92 -0.30
C ILE A 18 10.89 0.55 -0.01
N ARG A 19 10.61 0.25 1.25
CA ARG A 19 9.91 -0.97 1.67
C ARG A 19 8.66 -0.62 2.47
N THR A 20 7.58 -1.31 2.16
CA THR A 20 6.33 -1.24 2.91
C THR A 20 6.46 -1.93 4.27
N LEU A 21 5.43 -1.82 5.12
CA LEU A 21 5.33 -2.50 6.41
C LEU A 21 5.46 -4.03 6.26
N GLY A 22 4.90 -4.59 5.19
CA GLY A 22 5.01 -6.02 4.85
C GLY A 22 6.37 -6.43 4.26
N GLY A 23 7.31 -5.48 4.07
CA GLY A 23 8.64 -5.74 3.51
C GLY A 23 8.70 -5.69 1.98
N ARG A 24 7.58 -5.48 1.29
CA ARG A 24 7.51 -5.40 -0.16
C ARG A 24 8.28 -4.18 -0.67
N ALA A 25 9.14 -4.37 -1.68
CA ALA A 25 9.90 -3.29 -2.28
C ALA A 25 9.06 -2.52 -3.31
N CYS A 26 9.16 -1.19 -3.25
CA CYS A 26 8.70 -0.29 -4.30
C CYS A 26 9.91 0.39 -4.92
N HIS A 27 10.13 0.20 -6.22
CA HIS A 27 11.28 0.69 -6.95
C HIS A 27 11.02 2.03 -7.64
N PHE A 28 12.12 2.79 -7.84
CA PHE A 28 12.19 4.07 -8.55
C PHE A 28 13.33 3.98 -9.57
N ASP A 29 13.10 3.21 -10.63
CA ASP A 29 14.13 2.84 -11.61
C ASP A 29 14.10 3.70 -12.88
N LEU A 30 13.20 4.70 -12.92
CA LEU A 30 13.14 5.68 -14.00
C LEU A 30 13.91 6.95 -13.64
N TRP A 31 14.50 7.58 -14.65
CA TRP A 31 15.34 8.75 -14.53
C TRP A 31 14.88 9.88 -15.44
N GLN A 32 15.16 11.11 -15.04
CA GLN A 32 14.84 12.32 -15.77
C GLN A 32 15.88 13.40 -15.47
N PRO A 33 16.00 14.44 -16.29
CA PRO A 33 16.86 15.59 -16.02
C PRO A 33 16.57 16.25 -14.67
N VAL A 34 17.62 16.78 -14.05
CA VAL A 34 17.50 17.59 -12.80
C VAL A 34 16.80 18.90 -13.07
N GLN A 35 16.95 19.45 -14.27
CA GLN A 35 16.33 20.72 -14.68
C GLN A 35 14.82 20.72 -14.52
N PHE A 36 14.25 21.91 -14.41
CA PHE A 36 12.80 22.11 -14.44
C PHE A 36 12.31 22.02 -15.90
N GLY A 37 11.32 21.15 -16.13
CA GLY A 37 10.74 20.95 -17.46
C GLY A 37 9.81 19.74 -17.49
N ILE A 38 9.20 19.51 -18.65
CA ILE A 38 8.36 18.31 -18.90
C ILE A 38 9.25 17.30 -19.63
N PHE A 39 9.69 16.29 -18.91
CA PHE A 39 10.53 15.22 -19.44
C PHE A 39 9.82 13.88 -19.33
N LYS A 40 10.08 12.98 -20.27
CA LYS A 40 9.65 11.59 -20.21
C LYS A 40 10.62 10.80 -19.32
N PRO A 41 10.17 10.22 -18.19
CA PRO A 41 11.05 9.38 -17.38
C PRO A 41 11.43 8.10 -18.14
N LEU A 42 12.71 7.78 -18.19
CA LEU A 42 13.28 6.65 -18.93
C LEU A 42 14.13 5.75 -18.01
N PRO A 43 14.35 4.47 -18.37
CA PRO A 43 15.40 3.66 -17.77
C PRO A 43 16.75 4.37 -17.86
N LEU A 44 17.70 4.07 -16.94
CA LEU A 44 18.93 4.85 -16.79
C LEU A 44 19.77 4.93 -18.09
N GLU A 45 19.92 3.81 -18.79
CA GLU A 45 20.73 3.77 -20.03
C GLU A 45 20.08 4.64 -21.11
N GLU A 46 18.78 4.46 -21.35
CA GLU A 46 18.02 5.29 -22.31
C GLU A 46 18.05 6.79 -21.93
N ALA A 47 17.93 7.09 -20.61
CA ALA A 47 17.98 8.47 -20.14
C ALA A 47 19.35 9.12 -20.34
N ARG A 48 20.45 8.36 -20.27
CA ARG A 48 21.80 8.84 -20.57
C ARG A 48 22.03 9.14 -22.04
N ASP A 49 21.41 8.32 -22.91
CA ASP A 49 21.51 8.50 -24.36
C ASP A 49 20.62 9.66 -24.85
N GLU A 50 19.45 9.86 -24.21
CA GLU A 50 18.48 10.88 -24.61
C GLU A 50 18.79 12.26 -24.03
N TYR A 51 19.35 12.33 -22.79
CA TYR A 51 19.54 13.58 -22.06
C TYR A 51 21.03 13.84 -21.78
N ASP A 52 21.56 14.89 -22.36
CA ASP A 52 22.94 15.33 -22.14
C ASP A 52 23.10 16.21 -20.89
N GLU A 53 22.42 15.82 -19.80
CA GLU A 53 22.29 16.59 -18.57
C GLU A 53 22.36 15.71 -17.32
N PRO A 54 22.66 16.32 -16.13
CA PRO A 54 22.58 15.59 -14.88
C PRO A 54 21.19 14.97 -14.64
N LEU A 55 21.16 13.70 -14.30
CA LEU A 55 19.93 12.93 -14.11
C LEU A 55 19.60 12.73 -12.62
N LYS A 56 18.31 12.69 -12.32
CA LYS A 56 17.76 12.29 -11.01
C LYS A 56 16.70 11.20 -11.19
N ARG A 57 16.47 10.44 -10.13
CA ARG A 57 15.36 9.44 -10.13
C ARG A 57 14.02 10.14 -10.23
N ALA A 58 13.17 9.64 -11.11
CA ALA A 58 11.82 10.15 -11.32
C ALA A 58 10.85 9.67 -10.21
N PHE A 59 9.81 10.44 -9.97
CA PHE A 59 8.68 10.10 -9.09
C PHE A 59 9.02 9.87 -7.62
N THR A 60 10.20 10.23 -7.14
CA THR A 60 10.61 10.05 -5.73
C THR A 60 9.71 10.84 -4.76
N TYR A 61 9.10 11.93 -5.19
CA TYR A 61 8.10 12.68 -4.43
C TYR A 61 6.84 11.87 -4.08
N LYS A 62 6.55 10.78 -4.82
CA LYS A 62 5.46 9.83 -4.52
C LYS A 62 5.83 8.78 -3.47
N ALA A 63 7.07 8.80 -2.95
CA ALA A 63 7.59 7.73 -2.11
C ALA A 63 6.78 7.54 -0.82
N LEU A 64 6.39 8.64 -0.14
CA LEU A 64 5.56 8.54 1.08
C LEU A 64 4.18 7.93 0.77
N ASN A 65 3.54 8.38 -0.30
CA ASN A 65 2.25 7.83 -0.70
C ASN A 65 2.34 6.33 -1.03
N LYS A 66 3.36 5.92 -1.79
CA LYS A 66 3.62 4.50 -2.07
C LYS A 66 3.91 3.69 -0.81
N LEU A 67 4.62 4.27 0.17
CA LEU A 67 4.87 3.63 1.45
C LEU A 67 3.57 3.37 2.21
N ILE A 68 2.74 4.40 2.37
CA ILE A 68 1.49 4.32 3.16
C ILE A 68 0.48 3.40 2.47
N GLN A 69 0.13 3.67 1.22
CA GLN A 69 -0.85 2.87 0.49
C GLN A 69 -0.38 1.42 0.29
N GLY A 70 0.91 1.23 0.01
CA GLY A 70 1.47 -0.10 -0.09
C GLY A 70 1.44 -0.87 1.24
N SER A 71 1.66 -0.20 2.37
CA SER A 71 1.55 -0.81 3.70
C SER A 71 0.11 -1.14 4.06
N ALA A 72 -0.85 -0.29 3.74
CA ALA A 72 -2.28 -0.57 3.92
C ALA A 72 -2.70 -1.81 3.11
N ALA A 73 -2.32 -1.89 1.84
CA ALA A 73 -2.58 -3.06 1.01
C ALA A 73 -1.92 -4.36 1.56
N ASP A 74 -0.75 -4.26 2.19
CA ASP A 74 -0.12 -5.40 2.86
C ASP A 74 -0.91 -5.84 4.11
N MET A 75 -1.52 -4.89 4.84
CA MET A 75 -2.40 -5.20 5.98
C MET A 75 -3.65 -5.94 5.53
N THR A 76 -4.38 -5.43 4.54
CA THR A 76 -5.57 -6.10 3.99
C THR A 76 -5.26 -7.51 3.53
N LYS A 77 -4.15 -7.72 2.80
CA LYS A 77 -3.74 -9.05 2.36
C LYS A 77 -3.42 -9.99 3.53
N LYS A 78 -2.78 -9.51 4.59
CA LYS A 78 -2.51 -10.31 5.78
C LYS A 78 -3.80 -10.67 6.51
N SER A 79 -4.76 -9.75 6.60
CA SER A 79 -6.10 -10.01 7.14
C SER A 79 -6.81 -11.09 6.34
N MET A 80 -6.82 -11.01 5.02
CA MET A 80 -7.40 -12.05 4.15
C MET A 80 -6.75 -13.42 4.34
N VAL A 81 -5.42 -13.48 4.49
CA VAL A 81 -4.70 -14.73 4.77
C VAL A 81 -5.06 -15.28 6.16
N ALA A 82 -5.22 -14.41 7.16
CA ALA A 82 -5.64 -14.81 8.51
C ALA A 82 -7.06 -15.38 8.51
N LEU A 83 -7.99 -14.71 7.84
CA LEU A 83 -9.37 -15.18 7.64
C LEU A 83 -9.41 -16.54 6.94
N TYR A 84 -8.64 -16.70 5.86
CA TYR A 84 -8.58 -17.97 5.12
C TYR A 84 -8.09 -19.15 5.97
N LYS A 85 -7.13 -18.93 6.88
CA LYS A 85 -6.64 -19.96 7.81
C LYS A 85 -7.71 -20.44 8.79
N GLU A 86 -8.67 -19.57 9.13
CA GLU A 86 -9.83 -19.88 9.97
C GLU A 86 -11.03 -20.41 9.16
N GLY A 87 -10.82 -20.71 7.87
CA GLY A 87 -11.87 -21.21 6.98
C GLY A 87 -12.84 -20.17 6.48
N ILE A 88 -12.57 -18.88 6.71
CA ILE A 88 -13.41 -17.76 6.29
C ILE A 88 -12.89 -17.26 4.95
N ILE A 89 -13.70 -17.38 3.90
CA ILE A 89 -13.31 -17.03 2.53
C ILE A 89 -13.98 -15.72 2.13
N PRO A 90 -13.23 -14.63 1.96
CA PRO A 90 -13.75 -13.40 1.39
C PRO A 90 -14.25 -13.60 -0.04
N HIS A 91 -15.37 -12.99 -0.38
CA HIS A 91 -15.95 -13.04 -1.73
C HIS A 91 -15.37 -11.97 -2.64
N ILE A 92 -15.25 -10.76 -2.11
CA ILE A 92 -14.76 -9.60 -2.86
C ILE A 92 -13.78 -8.83 -1.97
N GLN A 93 -12.77 -8.22 -2.59
CA GLN A 93 -11.87 -7.28 -1.94
C GLN A 93 -11.76 -6.02 -2.81
N ILE A 94 -12.12 -4.86 -2.23
CA ILE A 94 -12.08 -3.56 -2.89
C ILE A 94 -11.24 -2.63 -2.02
N HIS A 95 -10.05 -2.25 -2.48
CA HIS A 95 -9.10 -1.44 -1.70
C HIS A 95 -8.79 -2.04 -0.32
N ASP A 96 -9.35 -1.47 0.74
CA ASP A 96 -9.23 -1.84 2.15
C ASP A 96 -10.49 -2.53 2.70
N GLU A 97 -11.52 -2.68 1.89
CA GLU A 97 -12.77 -3.40 2.20
C GLU A 97 -12.68 -4.88 1.83
N VAL A 98 -13.38 -5.69 2.59
CA VAL A 98 -13.48 -7.14 2.38
C VAL A 98 -14.91 -7.58 2.63
N ASP A 99 -15.58 -8.10 1.59
CA ASP A 99 -16.94 -8.60 1.67
C ASP A 99 -16.96 -10.08 2.02
N ILE A 100 -17.75 -10.42 3.03
CA ILE A 100 -17.86 -11.78 3.59
C ILE A 100 -19.32 -12.07 3.89
N SER A 101 -19.81 -13.24 3.49
CA SER A 101 -21.10 -13.73 3.98
C SER A 101 -20.96 -14.30 5.38
N THR A 102 -21.86 -13.90 6.28
CA THR A 102 -21.86 -14.33 7.68
C THR A 102 -23.19 -14.94 8.05
N GLU A 103 -23.18 -15.91 8.99
CA GLU A 103 -24.35 -16.63 9.44
C GLU A 103 -24.82 -16.20 10.83
N SER A 104 -23.99 -15.45 11.56
CA SER A 104 -24.29 -15.03 12.92
C SER A 104 -23.49 -13.81 13.37
N PRO A 105 -24.00 -13.00 14.31
CA PRO A 105 -23.26 -11.89 14.89
C PRO A 105 -21.93 -12.32 15.53
N LYS A 106 -21.89 -13.50 16.13
CA LYS A 106 -20.64 -14.04 16.70
C LYS A 106 -19.55 -14.26 15.65
N GLN A 107 -19.95 -14.65 14.45
CA GLN A 107 -19.00 -14.80 13.35
C GLN A 107 -18.46 -13.44 12.90
N VAL A 108 -19.28 -12.41 12.89
CA VAL A 108 -18.86 -11.02 12.60
C VAL A 108 -17.83 -10.54 13.62
N GLU A 109 -18.08 -10.72 14.92
CA GLU A 109 -17.12 -10.38 15.98
C GLU A 109 -15.78 -11.09 15.79
N ASN A 110 -15.80 -12.40 15.48
CA ASN A 110 -14.60 -13.17 15.22
C ASN A 110 -13.82 -12.65 13.98
N ILE A 111 -14.52 -12.30 12.92
CA ILE A 111 -13.90 -11.71 11.70
C ILE A 111 -13.19 -10.40 12.04
N ILE A 112 -13.85 -9.51 12.78
CA ILE A 112 -13.29 -8.24 13.22
C ILE A 112 -12.01 -8.47 14.04
N GLU A 113 -12.06 -9.36 15.02
CA GLU A 113 -10.91 -9.69 15.87
C GLU A 113 -9.72 -10.23 15.05
N ILE A 114 -9.97 -11.14 14.11
CA ILE A 114 -8.94 -11.68 13.20
C ILE A 114 -8.32 -10.56 12.38
N MET A 115 -9.12 -9.68 11.79
CA MET A 115 -8.63 -8.59 10.94
C MET A 115 -7.85 -7.55 11.74
N GLU A 116 -8.33 -7.16 12.92
CA GLU A 116 -7.65 -6.19 13.81
C GLU A 116 -6.30 -6.75 14.32
N SER A 117 -6.21 -8.05 14.57
CA SER A 117 -5.01 -8.73 15.08
C SER A 117 -4.02 -9.17 14.01
N ALA A 118 -4.41 -9.20 12.73
CA ALA A 118 -3.60 -9.73 11.61
C ALA A 118 -2.24 -9.01 11.45
N VAL A 119 -2.17 -7.75 11.84
CA VAL A 119 -0.92 -6.97 11.84
C VAL A 119 -0.80 -6.20 13.16
N LYS A 120 0.27 -6.52 13.91
CA LYS A 120 0.56 -5.80 15.14
C LYS A 120 1.18 -4.44 14.84
N LEU A 121 0.50 -3.38 15.22
CA LEU A 121 0.95 -1.99 15.15
C LEU A 121 1.18 -1.42 16.55
N GLU A 122 1.90 -0.29 16.63
CA GLU A 122 2.05 0.48 17.89
C GLU A 122 0.74 1.19 18.28
N VAL A 123 -0.13 1.47 17.30
CA VAL A 123 -1.47 2.03 17.50
C VAL A 123 -2.51 0.97 17.19
N PRO A 124 -3.67 1.00 17.85
CA PRO A 124 -4.75 0.06 17.53
C PRO A 124 -5.16 0.15 16.06
N ASN A 125 -5.25 -1.00 15.41
CA ASN A 125 -5.93 -1.13 14.14
C ASN A 125 -7.41 -1.39 14.43
N LYS A 126 -8.32 -0.64 13.81
CA LYS A 126 -9.75 -0.78 13.99
C LYS A 126 -10.42 -1.11 12.66
N VAL A 127 -11.38 -2.01 12.72
CA VAL A 127 -12.20 -2.41 11.59
C VAL A 127 -13.61 -1.85 11.80
N ASP A 128 -14.05 -1.02 10.89
CA ASP A 128 -15.45 -0.63 10.78
C ASP A 128 -16.20 -1.72 10.02
N HIS A 129 -17.41 -2.05 10.42
CA HIS A 129 -18.23 -3.04 9.75
C HIS A 129 -19.64 -2.53 9.51
N GLU A 130 -20.22 -2.97 8.42
CA GLU A 130 -21.59 -2.73 8.02
C GLU A 130 -22.22 -4.05 7.60
N GLU A 131 -23.51 -4.22 7.87
CA GLU A 131 -24.25 -5.43 7.56
C GLU A 131 -25.47 -5.13 6.69
N GLY A 132 -25.82 -6.07 5.83
CA GLY A 132 -27.02 -5.98 5.01
C GLY A 132 -27.37 -7.30 4.35
N ASP A 133 -28.65 -7.49 3.95
CA ASP A 133 -29.09 -8.72 3.26
C ASP A 133 -28.38 -8.98 1.92
N ASN A 134 -27.79 -7.95 1.37
CA ASN A 134 -26.97 -8.00 0.17
C ASN A 134 -26.14 -6.72 0.07
N TRP A 135 -25.09 -6.73 -0.74
CA TRP A 135 -24.14 -5.62 -0.90
C TRP A 135 -24.81 -4.28 -1.25
N GLY A 136 -25.86 -4.28 -2.05
CA GLY A 136 -26.58 -3.06 -2.41
C GLY A 136 -27.41 -2.44 -1.25
N LYS A 137 -27.54 -3.12 -0.11
CA LYS A 137 -28.26 -2.65 1.09
C LYS A 137 -27.34 -2.33 2.27
N ILE A 138 -26.05 -2.56 2.13
CA ILE A 138 -25.04 -2.15 3.13
C ILE A 138 -25.01 -0.62 3.16
N LYS A 139 -25.10 -0.03 4.36
CA LYS A 139 -25.07 1.41 4.59
C LYS A 139 -24.00 1.75 5.59
#